data_3c35997e4a98b5b52d03d773fedc0e3e
#
_entry.id   3c35997e4a98b5b52d03d773fedc0e3e
#
_cell.length_a   1.000
_cell.length_b   1.000
_cell.length_c   1.000
_cell.angle_alpha   90.00
_cell.angle_beta   90.00
_cell.angle_gamma   90.00
#
_symmetry.space_group_name_H-M   'P 1'
#
loop_
_entity.id
_entity.type
_entity.pdbx_description
1 polymer ?
#
loop_
_entity_poly.entity_id
_entity_poly.type
_entity_poly.pdbx_seq_one_letter_code
_entity_poly.pdbx_strand_id
1 'polypeptide(L)'
;DVEVAVDEIVRFFRRYHSSRYVGDVFVMRLASALPAEAVEALNDNYAGILAGGRIERAPGPVEGEGGEYPDLPRLTLRFDRKSVGRLRLLINDVNAA
;
A
#
# COMPACT_ATOMS: atom_id res chain seq x y z
N ASP A 1 -18.04 -21.07 7.12
CA ASP A 1 -17.77 -21.75 5.87
C ASP A 1 -16.30 -21.61 5.48
N VAL A 2 -15.64 -22.76 5.26
CA VAL A 2 -14.21 -22.83 5.03
C VAL A 2 -13.81 -22.11 3.73
N GLU A 3 -14.59 -22.25 2.67
CA GLU A 3 -14.29 -21.60 1.38
C GLU A 3 -14.31 -20.08 1.48
N VAL A 4 -15.27 -19.53 2.19
CA VAL A 4 -15.37 -18.07 2.37
C VAL A 4 -14.17 -17.57 3.16
N ALA A 5 -13.77 -18.28 4.22
CA ALA A 5 -12.61 -17.87 5.02
C ALA A 5 -11.31 -17.91 4.21
N VAL A 6 -11.13 -18.92 3.36
CA VAL A 6 -9.96 -19.05 2.50
C VAL A 6 -9.92 -17.91 1.47
N ASP A 7 -11.06 -17.58 0.87
CA ASP A 7 -11.15 -16.46 -0.08
C ASP A 7 -10.77 -15.13 0.57
N GLU A 8 -11.21 -14.89 1.80
CA GLU A 8 -10.86 -13.67 2.51
C GLU A 8 -9.36 -13.57 2.80
N ILE A 9 -8.74 -14.68 3.20
CA ILE A 9 -7.29 -14.73 3.45
C ILE A 9 -6.52 -14.47 2.16
N VAL A 10 -6.89 -15.14 1.06
CA VAL A 10 -6.24 -14.95 -0.24
C VAL A 10 -6.41 -13.51 -0.72
N ARG A 11 -7.59 -12.92 -0.55
CA ARG A 11 -7.84 -11.54 -0.95
C ARG A 11 -6.98 -10.57 -0.15
N PHE A 12 -6.82 -10.76 1.17
CA PHE A 12 -6.00 -9.91 2.00
C PHE A 12 -4.55 -9.87 1.53
N PHE A 13 -3.99 -11.03 1.14
CA PHE A 13 -2.60 -11.14 0.69
C PHE A 13 -2.43 -11.08 -0.82
N ARG A 14 -3.48 -10.71 -1.57
CA ARG A 14 -3.47 -10.76 -3.03
C ARG A 14 -2.42 -9.84 -3.65
N ARG A 15 -2.23 -8.65 -3.11
CA ARG A 15 -1.29 -7.67 -3.65
C ARG A 15 -0.34 -7.13 -2.60
N TYR A 16 -0.83 -6.80 -1.43
CA TYR A 16 0.00 -6.30 -0.35
C TYR A 16 1.00 -7.37 0.08
N HIS A 17 2.27 -7.02 0.09
CA HIS A 17 3.34 -7.93 0.52
C HIS A 17 3.84 -7.57 1.91
N SER A 18 4.35 -6.34 2.06
CA SER A 18 4.94 -5.88 3.31
C SER A 18 5.06 -4.37 3.26
N SER A 19 5.46 -3.78 4.38
CA SER A 19 5.68 -2.34 4.45
C SER A 19 6.77 -2.02 5.45
N ARG A 20 7.36 -0.82 5.30
CA ARG A 20 8.29 -0.26 6.26
C ARG A 20 8.30 1.26 6.13
N TYR A 21 8.79 1.92 7.16
CA TYR A 21 9.06 3.35 7.07
C TYR A 21 10.48 3.60 6.58
N VAL A 22 10.62 4.60 5.71
CA VAL A 22 11.90 5.17 5.31
C VAL A 22 11.81 6.66 5.65
N GLY A 23 12.35 7.05 6.80
CA GLY A 23 12.12 8.39 7.33
C GLY A 23 10.64 8.63 7.56
N ASP A 24 10.09 9.66 6.91
CA ASP A 24 8.67 10.02 7.03
C ASP A 24 7.78 9.30 6.03
N VAL A 25 8.36 8.48 5.15
CA VAL A 25 7.62 7.83 4.08
C VAL A 25 7.26 6.41 4.47
N PHE A 26 5.97 6.09 4.40
CA PHE A 26 5.48 4.72 4.54
C PHE A 26 5.59 4.06 3.17
N VAL A 27 6.42 3.03 3.07
CA VAL A 27 6.67 2.30 1.82
C VAL A 27 5.97 0.96 1.89
N MET A 28 5.02 0.75 0.99
CA MET A 28 4.27 -0.50 0.88
C MET A 28 4.79 -1.28 -0.32
N ARG A 29 5.24 -2.51 -0.09
CA ARG A 29 5.71 -3.39 -1.15
C ARG A 29 4.56 -4.21 -1.66
N LEU A 30 4.44 -4.33 -2.97
CA LEU A 30 3.30 -4.97 -3.62
C LEU A 30 3.77 -6.16 -4.46
N ALA A 31 2.99 -7.24 -4.45
CA ALA A 31 3.25 -8.39 -5.31
C ALA A 31 3.01 -8.05 -6.79
N SER A 32 2.15 -7.07 -7.06
CA SER A 32 1.88 -6.56 -8.42
C SER A 32 1.60 -5.07 -8.35
N ALA A 33 1.92 -4.35 -9.43
CA ALA A 33 1.73 -2.91 -9.49
C ALA A 33 0.25 -2.53 -9.53
N LEU A 34 -0.09 -1.41 -8.90
CA LEU A 34 -1.43 -0.82 -8.99
C LEU A 34 -1.56 -0.05 -10.31
N PRO A 35 -2.72 -0.12 -10.98
CA PRO A 35 -3.00 0.76 -12.11
C PRO A 35 -3.06 2.23 -11.67
N ALA A 36 -2.78 3.15 -12.60
CA ALA A 36 -2.78 4.58 -12.31
C ALA A 36 -4.14 5.06 -11.78
N GLU A 37 -5.22 4.58 -12.36
CA GLU A 37 -6.58 4.96 -11.94
C GLU A 37 -6.89 4.47 -10.53
N ALA A 38 -6.34 3.33 -10.11
CA ALA A 38 -6.51 2.85 -8.75
C ALA A 38 -5.78 3.76 -7.75
N VAL A 39 -4.59 4.23 -8.10
CA VAL A 39 -3.83 5.17 -7.26
C VAL A 39 -4.59 6.50 -7.14
N GLU A 40 -5.17 6.99 -8.22
CA GLU A 40 -6.00 8.21 -8.17
C GLU A 40 -7.19 8.04 -7.23
N ALA A 41 -7.87 6.90 -7.28
CA ALA A 41 -8.98 6.61 -6.38
C ALA A 41 -8.52 6.58 -4.92
N LEU A 42 -7.35 6.02 -4.65
CA LEU A 42 -6.78 6.01 -3.29
C LEU A 42 -6.48 7.43 -2.82
N ASN A 43 -5.96 8.28 -3.68
CA ASN A 43 -5.71 9.68 -3.34
C ASN A 43 -7.01 10.42 -3.00
N ASP A 44 -8.09 10.16 -3.75
CA ASP A 44 -9.39 10.77 -3.50
C ASP A 44 -9.99 10.29 -2.17
N ASN A 45 -9.85 9.01 -1.85
CA ASN A 45 -10.51 8.42 -0.70
C ASN A 45 -9.70 8.53 0.60
N TYR A 46 -8.39 8.64 0.50
CA TYR A 46 -7.50 8.57 1.67
C TYR A 46 -6.61 9.79 1.85
N ALA A 47 -6.93 10.91 1.20
CA ALA A 47 -6.15 12.14 1.38
C ALA A 47 -6.06 12.56 2.85
N GLY A 48 -7.07 12.26 3.64
CA GLY A 48 -7.12 12.64 5.06
C GLY A 48 -6.11 11.93 5.96
N ILE A 49 -5.49 10.85 5.51
CA ILE A 49 -4.47 10.14 6.30
C ILE A 49 -3.05 10.59 5.97
N LEU A 50 -2.89 11.49 5.01
CA LEU A 50 -1.57 11.95 4.56
C LEU A 50 -1.10 13.13 5.40
N ALA A 51 0.15 13.05 5.87
CA ALA A 51 0.82 14.17 6.53
C ALA A 51 1.25 15.24 5.51
N GLY A 52 1.30 14.88 4.24
CA GLY A 52 1.65 15.77 3.15
C GLY A 52 1.82 14.99 1.87
N GLY A 53 1.91 15.69 0.74
CA GLY A 53 2.07 15.05 -0.57
C GLY A 53 0.88 14.20 -0.96
N ARG A 54 1.14 13.16 -1.71
CA ARG A 54 0.11 12.27 -2.22
C ARG A 54 0.63 10.84 -2.25
N ILE A 55 -0.29 9.88 -2.47
CA ILE A 55 0.05 8.48 -2.67
C ILE A 55 0.64 8.33 -4.07
N GLU A 56 1.81 7.69 -4.18
CA GLU A 56 2.52 7.54 -5.45
C GLU A 56 2.97 6.11 -5.67
N ARG A 57 3.14 5.74 -6.93
CA ARG A 57 3.71 4.46 -7.33
C ARG A 57 5.22 4.57 -7.51
N ALA A 58 5.93 3.47 -7.21
CA ALA A 58 7.34 3.35 -7.56
C ALA A 58 7.57 1.95 -8.14
N PRO A 59 8.45 1.81 -9.16
CA PRO A 59 8.65 0.53 -9.83
C PRO A 59 9.47 -0.48 -9.01
N GLY A 60 10.16 -0.01 -7.98
CA GLY A 60 11.01 -0.86 -7.14
C GLY A 60 11.41 -0.14 -5.88
N PRO A 61 12.51 -0.57 -5.22
CA PRO A 61 12.95 0.04 -3.97
C PRO A 61 13.16 1.53 -4.09
N VAL A 62 12.77 2.26 -3.04
CA VAL A 62 12.99 3.70 -2.97
C VAL A 62 14.32 3.98 -2.28
N GLU A 63 14.85 5.20 -2.48
CA GLU A 63 16.08 5.63 -1.86
C GLU A 63 15.99 5.51 -0.33
N GLY A 64 16.99 4.88 0.28
CA GLY A 64 17.02 4.68 1.72
C GLY A 64 16.35 3.40 2.20
N GLU A 65 15.69 2.65 1.33
CA GLU A 65 14.97 1.44 1.71
C GLU A 65 15.89 0.24 1.97
N GLY A 66 17.06 0.22 1.37
CA GLY A 66 18.06 -0.82 1.63
C GLY A 66 18.12 -1.96 0.64
N GLY A 67 17.32 -1.97 -0.41
CA GLY A 67 17.43 -2.95 -1.48
C GLY A 67 16.73 -4.29 -1.25
N GLU A 68 15.94 -4.43 -0.19
CA GLU A 68 15.11 -5.63 0.01
C GLU A 68 14.02 -5.70 -1.06
N TYR A 69 13.72 -6.92 -1.49
CA TYR A 69 12.67 -7.18 -2.50
C TYR A 69 12.83 -6.30 -3.74
N PRO A 70 13.98 -6.37 -4.44
CA PRO A 70 14.26 -5.44 -5.53
C PRO A 70 13.30 -5.52 -6.71
N ASP A 71 12.59 -6.65 -6.85
CA ASP A 71 11.68 -6.87 -7.99
C ASP A 71 10.23 -6.46 -7.71
N LEU A 72 9.92 -6.07 -6.48
CA LEU A 72 8.54 -5.71 -6.14
C LEU A 72 8.27 -4.23 -6.37
N PRO A 73 7.12 -3.86 -6.99
CA PRO A 73 6.72 -2.47 -7.07
C PRO A 73 6.33 -1.93 -5.69
N ARG A 74 6.33 -0.60 -5.56
CA ARG A 74 6.02 0.11 -4.31
C ARG A 74 4.84 1.03 -4.48
N LEU A 75 4.17 1.28 -3.35
CA LEU A 75 3.26 2.39 -3.16
C LEU A 75 3.79 3.19 -1.99
N THR A 76 3.96 4.50 -2.16
CA THR A 76 4.55 5.37 -1.14
C THR A 76 3.58 6.43 -0.70
N LEU A 77 3.57 6.74 0.59
CA LEU A 77 2.75 7.81 1.14
C LEU A 77 3.37 8.31 2.44
N ARG A 78 3.10 9.57 2.76
CA ARG A 78 3.51 10.15 4.03
C ARG A 78 2.34 10.00 5.01
N PHE A 79 2.29 8.86 5.69
CA PHE A 79 1.22 8.52 6.61
C PHE A 79 1.30 9.39 7.87
N ASP A 80 0.14 9.83 8.37
CA ASP A 80 0.04 10.66 9.56
C ASP A 80 0.36 9.93 10.87
N ARG A 81 0.52 8.61 10.85
CA ARG A 81 0.83 7.72 11.98
C ARG A 81 -0.26 7.69 13.05
N LYS A 82 -1.43 8.25 12.76
CA LYS A 82 -2.57 8.31 13.68
C LYS A 82 -3.76 7.52 13.17
N SER A 83 -4.01 7.59 11.86
CA SER A 83 -5.21 7.04 11.23
C SER A 83 -5.06 5.56 10.91
N VAL A 84 -4.73 4.73 11.91
CA VAL A 84 -4.39 3.31 11.73
C VAL A 84 -5.55 2.52 11.12
N GLY A 85 -6.78 2.80 11.56
CA GLY A 85 -7.97 2.12 11.00
C GLY A 85 -8.18 2.45 9.54
N ARG A 86 -7.94 3.70 9.14
CA ARG A 86 -8.04 4.11 7.74
C ARG A 86 -6.93 3.47 6.90
N LEU A 87 -5.73 3.35 7.46
CA LEU A 87 -4.63 2.68 6.76
C LEU A 87 -4.98 1.23 6.47
N ARG A 88 -5.64 0.54 7.40
CA ARG A 88 -6.09 -0.82 7.18
C ARG A 88 -7.09 -0.92 6.04
N LEU A 89 -8.03 0.04 5.96
CA LEU A 89 -8.97 0.12 4.86
C LEU A 89 -8.26 0.37 3.53
N LEU A 90 -7.23 1.22 3.54
CA LEU A 90 -6.43 1.46 2.35
C LEU A 90 -5.77 0.18 1.85
N ILE A 91 -5.19 -0.61 2.76
CA ILE A 91 -4.58 -1.90 2.40
C ILE A 91 -5.62 -2.84 1.80
N ASN A 92 -6.83 -2.89 2.35
CA ASN A 92 -7.91 -3.69 1.79
C ASN A 92 -8.26 -3.26 0.37
N ASP A 93 -8.32 -1.95 0.13
CA ASP A 93 -8.60 -1.41 -1.21
C ASP A 93 -7.46 -1.71 -2.19
N VAL A 94 -6.22 -1.65 -1.73
CA VAL A 94 -5.06 -2.05 -2.54
C VAL A 94 -5.19 -3.51 -3.00
N ASN A 95 -5.60 -4.39 -2.11
CA ASN A 95 -5.78 -5.80 -2.44
C ASN A 95 -6.97 -6.04 -3.38
N ALA A 96 -7.99 -5.20 -3.32
CA ALA A 96 -9.19 -5.32 -4.15
C ALA A 96 -9.04 -4.70 -5.54
N ALA A 97 -8.06 -3.84 -5.71
CA ALA A 97 -7.89 -3.08 -6.96
C ALA A 97 -7.39 -3.92 -8.15
#